data_d5385f28a891903d0d440897d0c396b5
#
_entry.id   d5385f28a891903d0d440897d0c396b5
#
_cell.length_a   1.000
_cell.length_b   1.000
_cell.length_c   1.000
_cell.angle_alpha   90.00
_cell.angle_beta   90.00
_cell.angle_gamma   90.00
#
_symmetry.space_group_name_H-M   'P 1'
#
loop_
_entity.id
_entity.type
_entity.pdbx_description
1 polymer ?
#
loop_
_entity_poly.entity_id
_entity_poly.type
_entity_poly.pdbx_seq_one_letter_code
_entity_poly.pdbx_strand_id
1 'polypeptide(L)'
;MNLSEKSVILLRSFFYLVGLYLLYGFLFTALHNLLPNLDTSSYEQRFIMEMLTENPLRALIMIVIVAPVIEEMMFRSLLKPSHIELVLFVVIWPVFFLLRFVPLDVHWVLKLTFTGVFLFTAVYIGQQLIPRERTLTVRNWLSRYEFLIWIITSLVFGFVHITNYVDHFTINLALFLLILPRILAGFMIGWVKINNKNLPWAMALHAMNNGMAFFFIYLSL
;
A
#
# COMPACT_ATOMS: atom_id res chain seq x y z
N MET A 1 -23.42 -3.39 -8.24
CA MET A 1 -22.99 -2.02 -7.94
C MET A 1 -22.57 -1.31 -9.21
N ASN A 2 -23.17 -0.19 -9.50
CA ASN A 2 -22.80 0.67 -10.64
C ASN A 2 -21.54 1.54 -10.32
N LEU A 3 -21.03 2.26 -11.31
CA LEU A 3 -19.83 3.08 -11.15
C LEU A 3 -20.01 4.20 -10.11
N SER A 4 -21.19 4.84 -10.10
CA SER A 4 -21.52 5.91 -9.14
C SER A 4 -21.50 5.41 -7.69
N GLU A 5 -22.08 4.25 -7.41
CA GLU A 5 -22.07 3.65 -6.06
C GLU A 5 -20.63 3.36 -5.58
N LYS A 6 -19.79 2.82 -6.48
CA LYS A 6 -18.38 2.54 -6.18
C LYS A 6 -17.58 3.81 -5.89
N SER A 7 -17.83 4.88 -6.66
CA SER A 7 -17.21 6.19 -6.44
C SER A 7 -17.63 6.80 -5.11
N VAL A 8 -18.90 6.66 -4.72
CA VAL A 8 -19.39 7.12 -3.41
C VAL A 8 -18.68 6.38 -2.26
N ILE A 9 -18.51 5.06 -2.37
CA ILE A 9 -17.77 4.28 -1.36
C ILE A 9 -16.32 4.77 -1.28
N LEU A 10 -15.64 4.97 -2.42
CA LEU A 10 -14.28 5.48 -2.47
C LEU A 10 -14.17 6.84 -1.74
N LEU A 11 -14.99 7.80 -2.11
CA LEU A 11 -14.94 9.16 -1.54
C LEU A 11 -15.28 9.16 -0.05
N ARG A 12 -16.32 8.44 0.37
CA ARG A 12 -16.65 8.31 1.80
C ARG A 12 -15.50 7.69 2.58
N SER A 13 -14.89 6.63 2.04
CA SER A 13 -13.74 5.98 2.69
C SER A 13 -12.53 6.91 2.80
N PHE A 14 -12.30 7.75 1.78
CA PHE A 14 -11.25 8.77 1.84
C PHE A 14 -11.51 9.78 2.95
N PHE A 15 -12.73 10.36 3.04
CA PHE A 15 -13.05 11.30 4.10
C PHE A 15 -13.05 10.67 5.50
N TYR A 16 -13.48 9.41 5.64
CA TYR A 16 -13.35 8.69 6.91
C TYR A 16 -11.88 8.50 7.29
N LEU A 17 -11.01 8.18 6.32
CA LEU A 17 -9.57 8.04 6.57
C LEU A 17 -8.95 9.38 7.02
N VAL A 18 -9.31 10.49 6.37
CA VAL A 18 -8.88 11.83 6.78
C VAL A 18 -9.35 12.13 8.20
N GLY A 19 -10.61 11.83 8.53
CA GLY A 19 -11.14 11.99 9.90
C GLY A 19 -10.39 11.15 10.94
N LEU A 20 -10.03 9.90 10.59
CA LEU A 20 -9.21 9.04 11.44
C LEU A 20 -7.79 9.62 11.64
N TYR A 21 -7.21 10.24 10.63
CA TYR A 21 -5.90 10.90 10.76
C TYR A 21 -5.96 12.14 11.64
N LEU A 22 -7.01 12.94 11.54
CA LEU A 22 -7.21 14.09 12.44
C LEU A 22 -7.38 13.64 13.90
N LEU A 23 -8.19 12.60 14.12
CA LEU A 23 -8.35 12.01 15.45
C LEU A 23 -7.02 11.44 15.96
N TYR A 24 -6.30 10.71 15.11
CA TYR A 24 -4.98 10.18 15.44
C TYR A 24 -4.01 11.31 15.81
N GLY A 25 -3.93 12.39 15.03
CA GLY A 25 -3.06 13.53 15.30
C GLY A 25 -3.36 14.18 16.64
N PHE A 26 -4.64 14.34 16.98
CA PHE A 26 -5.05 14.84 18.28
C PHE A 26 -4.61 13.92 19.42
N LEU A 27 -4.89 12.62 19.31
CA LEU A 27 -4.51 11.62 20.31
C LEU A 27 -2.98 11.49 20.43
N PHE A 28 -2.25 11.55 19.32
CA PHE A 28 -0.79 11.52 19.31
C PHE A 28 -0.19 12.72 20.04
N THR A 29 -0.71 13.92 19.78
CA THR A 29 -0.27 15.15 20.48
C THR A 29 -0.57 15.07 21.98
N ALA A 30 -1.75 14.60 22.37
CA ALA A 30 -2.10 14.40 23.76
C ALA A 30 -1.17 13.39 24.46
N LEU A 31 -0.88 12.26 23.77
CA LEU A 31 0.02 11.23 24.28
C LEU A 31 1.45 11.75 24.43
N HIS A 32 1.94 12.52 23.45
CA HIS A 32 3.28 13.12 23.49
C HIS A 32 3.44 14.09 24.69
N ASN A 33 2.39 14.85 25.00
CA ASN A 33 2.38 15.73 26.17
C ASN A 33 2.37 14.95 27.51
N LEU A 34 1.76 13.77 27.53
CA LEU A 34 1.72 12.89 28.71
C LEU A 34 3.01 12.08 28.90
N LEU A 35 3.71 11.79 27.81
CA LEU A 35 4.93 11.00 27.78
C LEU A 35 6.09 11.82 27.16
N PRO A 36 6.69 12.78 27.87
CA PRO A 36 7.73 13.66 27.32
C PRO A 36 8.99 12.92 26.85
N ASN A 37 9.21 11.70 27.35
CA ASN A 37 10.34 10.85 26.96
C ASN A 37 10.07 10.01 25.70
N LEU A 38 8.88 10.15 25.09
CA LEU A 38 8.55 9.46 23.85
C LEU A 38 9.21 10.18 22.66
N ASP A 39 10.43 9.76 22.34
CA ASP A 39 11.16 10.31 21.21
C ASP A 39 10.71 9.65 19.89
N THR A 40 10.01 10.43 19.07
CA THR A 40 9.66 10.07 17.69
C THR A 40 10.49 10.83 16.66
N SER A 41 11.22 11.86 17.08
CA SER A 41 11.99 12.75 16.20
C SER A 41 13.26 12.08 15.66
N SER A 42 13.74 11.03 16.33
CA SER A 42 14.89 10.23 15.86
C SER A 42 14.57 9.36 14.64
N TYR A 43 13.28 9.21 14.29
CA TYR A 43 12.81 8.38 13.19
C TYR A 43 12.37 9.22 12.00
N GLU A 44 13.22 9.30 10.97
CA GLU A 44 12.96 10.05 9.73
C GLU A 44 12.85 9.12 8.53
N GLN A 45 11.96 9.45 7.60
CA GLN A 45 11.85 8.74 6.31
C GLN A 45 12.86 9.31 5.30
N ARG A 46 14.15 9.15 5.57
CA ARG A 46 15.24 9.77 4.79
C ARG A 46 15.13 9.51 3.29
N PHE A 47 14.94 8.27 2.90
CA PHE A 47 14.82 7.89 1.49
C PHE A 47 13.70 8.64 0.74
N ILE A 48 12.56 8.84 1.40
CA ILE A 48 11.42 9.58 0.80
C ILE A 48 11.79 11.05 0.69
N MET A 49 12.40 11.63 1.72
CA MET A 49 12.81 13.04 1.73
C MET A 49 13.88 13.32 0.66
N GLU A 50 14.90 12.47 0.54
CA GLU A 50 15.92 12.57 -0.50
C GLU A 50 15.29 12.51 -1.90
N MET A 51 14.39 11.55 -2.15
CA MET A 51 13.73 11.43 -3.45
C MET A 51 12.85 12.65 -3.77
N LEU A 52 12.18 13.24 -2.76
CA LEU A 52 11.36 14.45 -2.93
C LEU A 52 12.21 15.68 -3.27
N THR A 53 13.38 15.82 -2.66
CA THR A 53 14.26 16.97 -2.89
C THR A 53 15.05 16.84 -4.19
N GLU A 54 15.54 15.64 -4.54
CA GLU A 54 16.32 15.42 -5.75
C GLU A 54 15.47 15.43 -7.03
N ASN A 55 14.31 14.76 -7.00
CA ASN A 55 13.45 14.65 -8.19
C ASN A 55 11.97 14.52 -7.81
N PRO A 56 11.27 15.64 -7.59
CA PRO A 56 9.86 15.65 -7.17
C PRO A 56 8.92 14.90 -8.12
N LEU A 57 9.17 14.95 -9.44
CA LEU A 57 8.35 14.24 -10.42
C LEU A 57 8.51 12.71 -10.27
N ARG A 58 9.75 12.24 -10.10
CA ARG A 58 10.02 10.84 -9.81
C ARG A 58 9.34 10.42 -8.50
N ALA A 59 9.48 11.22 -7.44
CA ALA A 59 8.86 10.96 -6.15
C ALA A 59 7.33 10.87 -6.28
N LEU A 60 6.69 11.81 -7.00
CA LEU A 60 5.25 11.79 -7.25
C LEU A 60 4.82 10.48 -7.92
N ILE A 61 5.46 10.11 -9.02
CA ILE A 61 5.12 8.90 -9.78
C ILE A 61 5.32 7.64 -8.91
N MET A 62 6.45 7.55 -8.20
CA MET A 62 6.78 6.37 -7.40
C MET A 62 5.87 6.23 -6.19
N ILE A 63 5.59 7.31 -5.46
CA ILE A 63 4.82 7.27 -4.21
C ILE A 63 3.31 7.20 -4.48
N VAL A 64 2.82 7.96 -5.47
CA VAL A 64 1.37 8.11 -5.68
C VAL A 64 0.81 7.09 -6.67
N ILE A 65 1.63 6.55 -7.57
CA ILE A 65 1.14 5.63 -8.61
C ILE A 65 1.77 4.23 -8.44
N VAL A 66 3.09 4.13 -8.47
CA VAL A 66 3.79 2.84 -8.55
C VAL A 66 3.65 2.05 -7.25
N ALA A 67 3.93 2.68 -6.10
CA ALA A 67 3.82 2.02 -4.80
C ALA A 67 2.40 1.50 -4.54
N PRO A 68 1.31 2.29 -4.69
CA PRO A 68 -0.06 1.80 -4.56
C PRO A 68 -0.39 0.62 -5.46
N VAL A 69 0.06 0.62 -6.72
CA VAL A 69 -0.20 -0.49 -7.63
C VAL A 69 0.47 -1.78 -7.14
N ILE A 70 1.76 -1.72 -6.81
CA ILE A 70 2.54 -2.89 -6.36
C ILE A 70 2.00 -3.39 -5.00
N GLU A 71 1.82 -2.50 -4.05
CA GLU A 71 1.42 -2.84 -2.69
C GLU A 71 0.00 -3.43 -2.63
N GLU A 72 -0.95 -2.88 -3.42
CA GLU A 72 -2.29 -3.44 -3.46
C GLU A 72 -2.33 -4.81 -4.15
N MET A 73 -1.48 -5.06 -5.15
CA MET A 73 -1.30 -6.39 -5.71
C MET A 73 -0.77 -7.38 -4.66
N MET A 74 0.12 -6.96 -3.77
CA MET A 74 0.71 -7.81 -2.73
C MET A 74 -0.25 -8.07 -1.57
N PHE A 75 -1.01 -7.06 -1.13
CA PHE A 75 -1.76 -7.14 0.13
C PHE A 75 -3.27 -7.32 -0.06
N ARG A 76 -3.88 -6.79 -1.14
CA ARG A 76 -5.35 -6.79 -1.31
C ARG A 76 -5.85 -7.77 -2.34
N SER A 77 -4.97 -8.38 -3.13
CA SER A 77 -5.36 -9.41 -4.10
C SER A 77 -5.95 -10.68 -3.45
N LEU A 78 -5.79 -10.88 -2.14
CA LEU A 78 -6.39 -11.99 -1.41
C LEU A 78 -7.81 -11.70 -0.89
N LEU A 79 -8.25 -10.43 -0.93
CA LEU A 79 -9.59 -10.02 -0.46
C LEU A 79 -10.61 -10.14 -1.59
N LYS A 80 -11.56 -11.06 -1.50
CA LYS A 80 -12.55 -11.34 -2.56
C LYS A 80 -11.93 -11.39 -3.96
N PRO A 81 -10.92 -12.23 -4.18
CA PRO A 81 -10.15 -12.19 -5.41
C PRO A 81 -10.95 -12.64 -6.62
N SER A 82 -10.67 -12.04 -7.78
CA SER A 82 -10.93 -12.64 -9.09
C SER A 82 -9.80 -13.62 -9.46
N HIS A 83 -9.96 -14.36 -10.57
CA HIS A 83 -8.87 -15.21 -11.07
C HIS A 83 -7.60 -14.40 -11.35
N ILE A 84 -7.73 -13.28 -12.05
CA ILE A 84 -6.60 -12.43 -12.41
C ILE A 84 -5.91 -11.84 -11.16
N GLU A 85 -6.65 -11.50 -10.12
CA GLU A 85 -6.07 -10.96 -8.88
C GLU A 85 -5.25 -12.01 -8.12
N LEU A 86 -5.63 -13.29 -8.17
CA LEU A 86 -4.79 -14.38 -7.64
C LEU A 86 -3.52 -14.59 -8.48
N VAL A 87 -3.63 -14.47 -9.81
CA VAL A 87 -2.44 -14.50 -10.69
C VAL A 87 -1.52 -13.31 -10.35
N LEU A 88 -2.07 -12.11 -10.23
CA LEU A 88 -1.32 -10.92 -9.82
C LEU A 88 -0.60 -11.13 -8.48
N PHE A 89 -1.28 -11.68 -7.49
CA PHE A 89 -0.68 -11.99 -6.19
C PHE A 89 0.53 -12.93 -6.30
N VAL A 90 0.42 -13.98 -7.11
CA VAL A 90 1.53 -14.93 -7.29
C VAL A 90 2.71 -14.30 -8.04
N VAL A 91 2.41 -13.49 -9.06
CA VAL A 91 3.40 -12.93 -9.97
C VAL A 91 4.12 -11.73 -9.34
N ILE A 92 3.44 -10.91 -8.53
CA ILE A 92 4.04 -9.67 -8.01
C ILE A 92 5.25 -9.93 -7.10
N TRP A 93 5.26 -11.02 -6.35
CA TRP A 93 6.37 -11.32 -5.43
C TRP A 93 7.69 -11.60 -6.15
N PRO A 94 7.76 -12.51 -7.13
CA PRO A 94 8.96 -12.67 -7.95
C PRO A 94 9.39 -11.37 -8.63
N VAL A 95 8.45 -10.61 -9.20
CA VAL A 95 8.75 -9.32 -9.85
C VAL A 95 9.39 -8.35 -8.85
N PHE A 96 8.80 -8.18 -7.67
CA PHE A 96 9.32 -7.32 -6.62
C PHE A 96 10.73 -7.69 -6.18
N PHE A 97 11.03 -8.99 -6.03
CA PHE A 97 12.37 -9.43 -5.66
C PHE A 97 13.37 -9.28 -6.80
N LEU A 98 12.97 -9.56 -8.05
CA LEU A 98 13.84 -9.41 -9.22
C LEU A 98 14.26 -7.96 -9.47
N LEU A 99 13.42 -6.98 -9.11
CA LEU A 99 13.76 -5.56 -9.22
C LEU A 99 14.98 -5.15 -8.40
N ARG A 100 15.32 -5.90 -7.35
CA ARG A 100 16.54 -5.66 -6.55
C ARG A 100 17.84 -5.95 -7.32
N PHE A 101 17.76 -6.75 -8.38
CA PHE A 101 18.90 -7.08 -9.24
C PHE A 101 19.10 -6.08 -10.39
N VAL A 102 18.15 -5.15 -10.59
CA VAL A 102 18.32 -4.09 -11.59
C VAL A 102 19.34 -3.07 -11.05
N PRO A 103 20.44 -2.78 -11.79
CA PRO A 103 21.49 -1.87 -11.34
C PRO A 103 20.96 -0.49 -10.94
N LEU A 104 21.56 0.13 -9.92
CA LEU A 104 21.09 1.40 -9.36
C LEU A 104 21.28 2.59 -10.33
N ASP A 105 22.28 2.53 -11.19
CA ASP A 105 22.63 3.55 -12.18
C ASP A 105 21.69 3.60 -13.40
N VAL A 106 20.84 2.59 -13.58
CA VAL A 106 19.84 2.60 -14.65
C VAL A 106 18.80 3.69 -14.40
N HIS A 107 18.53 4.50 -15.44
CA HIS A 107 17.53 5.57 -15.35
C HIS A 107 16.15 5.04 -14.92
N TRP A 108 15.51 5.73 -13.99
CA TRP A 108 14.27 5.27 -13.34
C TRP A 108 13.13 4.99 -14.33
N VAL A 109 13.02 5.75 -15.44
CA VAL A 109 12.01 5.51 -16.48
C VAL A 109 12.23 4.15 -17.16
N LEU A 110 13.49 3.80 -17.44
CA LEU A 110 13.82 2.48 -18.01
C LEU A 110 13.48 1.35 -17.03
N LYS A 111 13.76 1.55 -15.73
CA LYS A 111 13.36 0.59 -14.69
C LYS A 111 11.85 0.39 -14.66
N LEU A 112 11.07 1.47 -14.70
CA LEU A 112 9.61 1.39 -14.74
C LEU A 112 9.09 0.69 -15.99
N THR A 113 9.62 1.05 -17.16
CA THR A 113 9.24 0.43 -18.44
C THR A 113 9.54 -1.07 -18.42
N PHE A 114 10.75 -1.44 -18.03
CA PHE A 114 11.15 -2.84 -17.89
C PHE A 114 10.24 -3.59 -16.91
N THR A 115 9.98 -3.01 -15.74
CA THR A 115 9.10 -3.60 -14.73
C THR A 115 7.69 -3.80 -15.26
N GLY A 116 7.14 -2.80 -15.95
CA GLY A 116 5.80 -2.87 -16.54
C GLY A 116 5.69 -3.96 -17.59
N VAL A 117 6.65 -4.03 -18.52
CA VAL A 117 6.69 -5.08 -19.56
C VAL A 117 6.87 -6.45 -18.92
N PHE A 118 7.78 -6.58 -17.97
CA PHE A 118 8.04 -7.84 -17.28
C PHE A 118 6.80 -8.31 -16.48
N LEU A 119 6.17 -7.42 -15.73
CA LEU A 119 4.94 -7.71 -14.98
C LEU A 119 3.80 -8.13 -15.94
N PHE A 120 3.59 -7.38 -17.02
CA PHE A 120 2.59 -7.71 -18.02
C PHE A 120 2.81 -9.12 -18.61
N THR A 121 4.05 -9.41 -19.02
CA THR A 121 4.42 -10.72 -19.58
C THR A 121 4.24 -11.84 -18.56
N ALA A 122 4.68 -11.63 -17.33
CA ALA A 122 4.55 -12.61 -16.24
C ALA A 122 3.08 -12.88 -15.89
N VAL A 123 2.24 -11.85 -15.87
CA VAL A 123 0.78 -12.00 -15.67
C VAL A 123 0.14 -12.75 -16.83
N TYR A 124 0.50 -12.42 -18.06
CA TYR A 124 0.02 -13.14 -19.25
C TYR A 124 0.36 -14.63 -19.17
N ILE A 125 1.61 -14.97 -18.90
CA ILE A 125 2.06 -16.35 -18.73
C ILE A 125 1.35 -17.02 -17.54
N GLY A 126 1.26 -16.33 -16.42
CA GLY A 126 0.59 -16.81 -15.21
C GLY A 126 -0.88 -17.18 -15.45
N GLN A 127 -1.60 -16.40 -16.26
CA GLN A 127 -2.98 -16.70 -16.64
C GLN A 127 -3.10 -17.98 -17.49
N GLN A 128 -2.07 -18.33 -18.27
CA GLN A 128 -2.05 -19.56 -19.06
C GLN A 128 -1.67 -20.78 -18.20
N LEU A 129 -0.79 -20.60 -17.21
CA LEU A 129 -0.28 -21.68 -16.37
C LEU A 129 -1.17 -22.01 -15.17
N ILE A 130 -1.93 -21.04 -14.67
CA ILE A 130 -2.76 -21.22 -13.46
C ILE A 130 -4.19 -21.54 -13.88
N PRO A 131 -4.69 -22.79 -13.69
CA PRO A 131 -6.05 -23.16 -14.08
C PRO A 131 -7.11 -22.42 -13.26
N ARG A 132 -8.22 -22.07 -13.90
CA ARG A 132 -9.34 -21.38 -13.24
C ARG A 132 -9.99 -22.21 -12.12
N GLU A 133 -10.00 -23.52 -12.26
CA GLU A 133 -10.55 -24.46 -11.26
C GLU A 133 -9.76 -24.37 -9.95
N ARG A 134 -8.43 -24.30 -10.01
CA ARG A 134 -7.58 -24.12 -8.82
C ARG A 134 -7.84 -22.79 -8.13
N THR A 135 -7.98 -21.72 -8.91
CA THR A 135 -8.30 -20.40 -8.34
C THR A 135 -9.69 -20.35 -7.72
N LEU A 136 -10.67 -21.06 -8.25
CA LEU A 136 -12.00 -21.18 -7.63
C LEU A 136 -11.94 -21.81 -6.24
N THR A 137 -11.18 -22.89 -6.08
CA THR A 137 -10.98 -23.54 -4.77
C THR A 137 -10.35 -22.59 -3.77
N VAL A 138 -9.27 -21.90 -4.17
CA VAL A 138 -8.59 -20.90 -3.32
C VAL A 138 -9.54 -19.75 -2.97
N ARG A 139 -10.30 -19.21 -3.91
CA ARG A 139 -11.28 -18.14 -3.69
C ARG A 139 -12.35 -18.53 -2.67
N ASN A 140 -12.88 -19.75 -2.78
CA ASN A 140 -13.90 -20.25 -1.84
C ASN A 140 -13.30 -20.36 -0.42
N TRP A 141 -12.06 -20.81 -0.31
CA TRP A 141 -11.36 -20.86 0.98
C TRP A 141 -11.12 -19.46 1.55
N LEU A 142 -10.57 -18.53 0.76
CA LEU A 142 -10.32 -17.15 1.17
C LEU A 142 -11.62 -16.42 1.58
N SER A 143 -12.73 -16.68 0.88
CA SER A 143 -14.04 -16.08 1.22
C SER A 143 -14.56 -16.51 2.59
N ARG A 144 -14.21 -17.72 3.04
CA ARG A 144 -14.58 -18.19 4.39
C ARG A 144 -13.85 -17.41 5.49
N TYR A 145 -12.64 -16.96 5.23
CA TYR A 145 -11.79 -16.28 6.20
C TYR A 145 -11.56 -14.80 5.85
N GLU A 146 -12.45 -14.20 5.05
CA GLU A 146 -12.31 -12.83 4.54
C GLU A 146 -11.99 -11.81 5.63
N PHE A 147 -12.71 -11.86 6.76
CA PHE A 147 -12.50 -10.93 7.87
C PHE A 147 -11.10 -11.08 8.49
N LEU A 148 -10.66 -12.31 8.69
CA LEU A 148 -9.31 -12.58 9.22
C LEU A 148 -8.22 -12.12 8.26
N ILE A 149 -8.39 -12.40 6.95
CA ILE A 149 -7.45 -11.98 5.91
C ILE A 149 -7.38 -10.45 5.85
N TRP A 150 -8.53 -9.78 5.96
CA TRP A 150 -8.58 -8.31 6.00
C TRP A 150 -7.76 -7.75 7.17
N ILE A 151 -7.94 -8.28 8.38
CA ILE A 151 -7.17 -7.87 9.56
C ILE A 151 -5.68 -8.12 9.34
N ILE A 152 -5.30 -9.36 8.98
CA ILE A 152 -3.89 -9.74 8.83
C ILE A 152 -3.21 -8.89 7.76
N THR A 153 -3.81 -8.75 6.58
CA THR A 153 -3.19 -7.97 5.49
C THR A 153 -3.10 -6.48 5.82
N SER A 154 -4.02 -5.93 6.62
CA SER A 154 -3.96 -4.53 7.06
C SER A 154 -2.87 -4.30 8.11
N LEU A 155 -2.71 -5.22 9.05
CA LEU A 155 -1.63 -5.17 10.04
C LEU A 155 -0.27 -5.35 9.37
N VAL A 156 -0.11 -6.39 8.53
CA VAL A 156 1.16 -6.63 7.81
C VAL A 156 1.51 -5.43 6.94
N PHE A 157 0.54 -4.84 6.25
CA PHE A 157 0.73 -3.63 5.46
C PHE A 157 1.31 -2.47 6.31
N GLY A 158 0.79 -2.25 7.51
CA GLY A 158 1.35 -1.24 8.41
C GLY A 158 2.74 -1.60 8.90
N PHE A 159 2.95 -2.85 9.34
CA PHE A 159 4.22 -3.28 9.92
C PHE A 159 5.40 -3.32 8.92
N VAL A 160 5.19 -3.63 7.65
CA VAL A 160 6.25 -3.56 6.65
C VAL A 160 6.80 -2.14 6.46
N HIS A 161 6.02 -1.11 6.80
CA HIS A 161 6.46 0.28 6.73
C HIS A 161 7.41 0.70 7.86
N ILE A 162 7.66 -0.15 8.86
CA ILE A 162 8.71 0.07 9.87
C ILE A 162 10.06 0.25 9.17
N THR A 163 10.31 -0.48 8.08
CA THR A 163 11.55 -0.37 7.29
C THR A 163 11.73 0.97 6.58
N ASN A 164 10.73 1.85 6.56
CA ASN A 164 10.88 3.22 6.09
C ASN A 164 11.60 4.13 7.10
N TYR A 165 11.69 3.70 8.36
CA TYR A 165 12.26 4.46 9.47
C TYR A 165 13.56 3.87 10.00
N VAL A 166 13.75 2.55 9.86
CA VAL A 166 14.90 1.82 10.42
C VAL A 166 15.38 0.73 9.44
N ASP A 167 16.68 0.45 9.44
CA ASP A 167 17.30 -0.53 8.53
C ASP A 167 16.94 -1.99 8.91
N HIS A 168 16.66 -2.24 10.19
CA HIS A 168 16.31 -3.56 10.69
C HIS A 168 14.93 -3.55 11.34
N PHE A 169 14.18 -4.63 11.13
CA PHE A 169 12.87 -4.75 11.76
C PHE A 169 13.02 -4.76 13.29
N THR A 170 12.52 -3.72 13.92
CA THR A 170 12.41 -3.57 15.37
C THR A 170 11.06 -2.95 15.70
N ILE A 171 10.57 -3.16 16.91
CA ILE A 171 9.30 -2.60 17.34
C ILE A 171 9.47 -1.97 18.72
N ASN A 172 9.02 -0.74 18.84
CA ASN A 172 8.85 -0.02 20.10
C ASN A 172 7.61 0.88 19.99
N LEU A 173 7.24 1.53 21.08
CA LEU A 173 6.04 2.37 21.12
C LEU A 173 6.09 3.51 20.10
N ALA A 174 7.24 4.16 19.94
CA ALA A 174 7.41 5.27 18.99
C ALA A 174 7.19 4.80 17.55
N LEU A 175 7.87 3.72 17.12
CA LEU A 175 7.68 3.15 15.79
C LEU A 175 6.25 2.64 15.57
N PHE A 176 5.65 2.00 16.58
CA PHE A 176 4.25 1.56 16.48
C PHE A 176 3.32 2.75 16.24
N LEU A 177 3.49 3.85 16.97
CA LEU A 177 2.71 5.06 16.74
C LEU A 177 2.95 5.64 15.35
N LEU A 178 4.19 5.69 14.88
CA LEU A 178 4.51 6.21 13.53
C LEU A 178 3.91 5.37 12.38
N ILE A 179 3.75 4.07 12.56
CA ILE A 179 3.11 3.21 11.54
C ILE A 179 1.59 3.09 11.71
N LEU A 180 1.02 3.52 12.82
CA LEU A 180 -0.42 3.40 13.08
C LEU A 180 -1.29 4.04 12.00
N PRO A 181 -0.98 5.23 11.44
CA PRO A 181 -1.71 5.77 10.28
C PRO A 181 -1.73 4.83 9.07
N ARG A 182 -0.65 4.08 8.83
CA ARG A 182 -0.57 3.09 7.74
C ARG A 182 -1.43 1.86 8.00
N ILE A 183 -1.52 1.43 9.26
CA ILE A 183 -2.44 0.37 9.67
C ILE A 183 -3.89 0.83 9.43
N LEU A 184 -4.25 2.06 9.83
CA LEU A 184 -5.58 2.63 9.59
C LEU A 184 -5.90 2.74 8.10
N ALA A 185 -4.93 3.22 7.29
CA ALA A 185 -5.03 3.21 5.83
C ALA A 185 -5.25 1.79 5.31
N GLY A 186 -4.50 0.82 5.83
CA GLY A 186 -4.60 -0.58 5.48
C GLY A 186 -6.02 -1.13 5.64
N PHE A 187 -6.67 -0.84 6.76
CA PHE A 187 -8.06 -1.22 7.01
C PHE A 187 -9.03 -0.56 6.04
N MET A 188 -8.90 0.76 5.81
CA MET A 188 -9.82 1.49 4.92
C MET A 188 -9.67 1.07 3.46
N ILE A 189 -8.43 0.86 2.99
CA ILE A 189 -8.16 0.39 1.63
C ILE A 189 -8.73 -1.03 1.44
N GLY A 190 -8.51 -1.92 2.42
CA GLY A 190 -9.10 -3.27 2.41
C GLY A 190 -10.63 -3.23 2.41
N TRP A 191 -11.25 -2.33 3.19
CA TRP A 191 -12.70 -2.10 3.18
C TRP A 191 -13.22 -1.71 1.80
N VAL A 192 -12.54 -0.78 1.10
CA VAL A 192 -12.91 -0.39 -0.27
C VAL A 192 -12.79 -1.57 -1.23
N LYS A 193 -11.72 -2.39 -1.11
CA LYS A 193 -11.55 -3.61 -1.91
C LYS A 193 -12.70 -4.60 -1.72
N ILE A 194 -13.08 -4.85 -0.47
CA ILE A 194 -14.16 -5.80 -0.13
C ILE A 194 -15.51 -5.33 -0.70
N ASN A 195 -15.83 -4.04 -0.57
CA ASN A 195 -17.12 -3.51 -1.00
C ASN A 195 -17.18 -3.31 -2.51
N ASN A 196 -16.15 -2.77 -3.13
CA ASN A 196 -16.11 -2.52 -4.57
C ASN A 196 -15.73 -3.76 -5.41
N LYS A 197 -15.21 -4.82 -4.75
CA LYS A 197 -14.83 -6.12 -5.35
C LYS A 197 -13.76 -6.06 -6.45
N ASN A 198 -13.12 -4.92 -6.65
CA ASN A 198 -12.11 -4.71 -7.69
C ASN A 198 -10.87 -4.02 -7.10
N LEU A 199 -9.70 -4.51 -7.45
CA LEU A 199 -8.40 -4.01 -6.99
C LEU A 199 -8.13 -2.54 -7.35
N PRO A 200 -8.46 -2.03 -8.55
CA PRO A 200 -8.24 -0.63 -8.91
C PRO A 200 -8.86 0.39 -7.95
N TRP A 201 -9.96 0.07 -7.27
CA TRP A 201 -10.56 0.97 -6.29
C TRP A 201 -9.74 1.08 -4.99
N ALA A 202 -9.12 -0.02 -4.58
CA ALA A 202 -8.15 -0.01 -3.48
C ALA A 202 -6.92 0.80 -3.86
N MET A 203 -6.38 0.59 -5.07
CA MET A 203 -5.27 1.38 -5.63
C MET A 203 -5.62 2.87 -5.67
N ALA A 204 -6.85 3.23 -6.09
CA ALA A 204 -7.29 4.62 -6.14
C ALA A 204 -7.33 5.26 -4.74
N LEU A 205 -7.92 4.59 -3.73
CA LEU A 205 -7.91 5.13 -2.36
C LEU A 205 -6.48 5.27 -1.83
N HIS A 206 -5.61 4.29 -2.09
CA HIS A 206 -4.22 4.34 -1.68
C HIS A 206 -3.47 5.49 -2.38
N ALA A 207 -3.65 5.67 -3.68
CA ALA A 207 -3.08 6.78 -4.44
C ALA A 207 -3.57 8.15 -3.92
N MET A 208 -4.86 8.29 -3.59
CA MET A 208 -5.41 9.51 -2.98
C MET A 208 -4.78 9.78 -1.61
N ASN A 209 -4.62 8.76 -0.79
CA ASN A 209 -3.96 8.84 0.51
C ASN A 209 -2.51 9.30 0.40
N ASN A 210 -1.74 8.65 -0.47
CA ASN A 210 -0.33 8.98 -0.68
C ASN A 210 -0.17 10.34 -1.37
N GLY A 211 -1.07 10.69 -2.29
CA GLY A 211 -1.11 12.01 -2.94
C GLY A 211 -1.35 13.14 -1.95
N MET A 212 -2.26 12.94 -0.99
CA MET A 212 -2.50 13.89 0.09
C MET A 212 -1.24 14.06 0.96
N ALA A 213 -0.63 12.97 1.39
CA ALA A 213 0.60 13.01 2.18
C ALA A 213 1.75 13.68 1.42
N PHE A 214 1.94 13.30 0.14
CA PHE A 214 2.93 13.91 -0.75
C PHE A 214 2.74 15.43 -0.85
N PHE A 215 1.51 15.89 -1.06
CA PHE A 215 1.20 17.31 -1.20
C PHE A 215 1.58 18.09 0.06
N PHE A 216 1.22 17.61 1.25
CA PHE A 216 1.55 18.29 2.50
C PHE A 216 3.05 18.30 2.78
N ILE A 217 3.75 17.20 2.55
CA ILE A 217 5.20 17.14 2.72
C ILE A 217 5.89 18.08 1.74
N TYR A 218 5.48 18.08 0.47
CA TYR A 218 6.07 18.94 -0.57
C TYR A 218 5.88 20.43 -0.30
N LEU A 219 4.75 20.84 0.30
CA LEU A 219 4.52 22.23 0.72
C LEU A 219 5.34 22.64 1.95
N SER A 220 5.85 21.70 2.73
CA SER A 220 6.64 21.96 3.95
C SER A 220 8.16 22.02 3.68
N LEU A 221 8.60 21.67 2.47
CA LEU A 221 9.99 21.78 2.00
C LEU A 221 10.31 23.22 1.58
#